data_7526cbe35738f713644287130eb74ff2
#
_entry.id   7526cbe35738f713644287130eb74ff2
#
_cell.length_a   1.000
_cell.length_b   1.000
_cell.length_c   1.000
_cell.angle_alpha   90.00
_cell.angle_beta   90.00
_cell.angle_gamma   90.00
#
_symmetry.space_group_name_H-M   'P 1'
#
loop_
_entity.id
_entity.type
_entity.pdbx_description
1 polymer ?
#
loop_
_entity_poly.entity_id
_entity_poly.type
_entity_poly.pdbx_seq_one_letter_code
_entity_poly.pdbx_strand_id
1 'polypeptide(L)'
;MGTVFNKKELLVLLQDFHCLTGLRSAVFDSYGIEVLAYPPELPAYCRLIRSVPDGKTGCYLCDQAACRKATRQKQTIIYPCHAGLIEVITPVQIDGAVVGFLLLSHIVQGADEQSEWSYAQKCCSAYAIDKTALQKAYNTLPRTPYPVLKSAADLLALAAAALYQNCLLYTSPSPRDVE
;
A
#
# COMPACT_ATOMS: atom_id res chain seq x y z
N MET A 1 19.43 9.38 8.31
CA MET A 1 19.69 8.50 7.15
C MET A 1 18.63 8.81 6.10
N GLY A 2 19.04 9.38 4.96
CA GLY A 2 18.13 9.76 3.89
C GLY A 2 17.51 8.53 3.22
N THR A 3 16.30 8.69 2.69
CA THR A 3 15.59 7.67 1.91
C THR A 3 16.46 7.28 0.71
N VAL A 4 16.86 6.02 0.66
CA VAL A 4 17.77 5.48 -0.36
C VAL A 4 17.05 5.20 -1.70
N PHE A 5 15.75 5.57 -1.81
CA PHE A 5 14.99 5.43 -3.04
C PHE A 5 15.17 6.65 -3.96
N ASN A 6 15.45 6.42 -5.25
CA ASN A 6 15.27 7.44 -6.27
C ASN A 6 13.76 7.72 -6.42
N LYS A 7 13.29 8.78 -5.75
CA LYS A 7 11.85 9.13 -5.73
C LYS A 7 11.26 9.37 -7.12
N LYS A 8 12.07 9.86 -8.08
CA LYS A 8 11.58 10.12 -9.45
C LYS A 8 11.27 8.84 -10.19
N GLU A 9 12.21 7.89 -10.20
CA GLU A 9 12.01 6.59 -10.86
C GLU A 9 10.92 5.78 -10.20
N LEU A 10 10.86 5.82 -8.86
CA LEU A 10 9.83 5.15 -8.10
C LEU A 10 8.43 5.74 -8.39
N LEU A 11 8.33 7.07 -8.53
CA LEU A 11 7.07 7.71 -8.91
C LEU A 11 6.60 7.27 -10.31
N VAL A 12 7.51 7.19 -11.29
CA VAL A 12 7.20 6.68 -12.64
C VAL A 12 6.69 5.24 -12.55
N LEU A 13 7.37 4.37 -11.78
CA LEU A 13 6.93 3.00 -11.57
C LEU A 13 5.50 2.93 -11.00
N LEU A 14 5.17 3.76 -9.99
CA LEU A 14 3.83 3.76 -9.41
C LEU A 14 2.78 4.32 -10.38
N GLN A 15 3.13 5.29 -11.22
CA GLN A 15 2.25 5.86 -12.26
C GLN A 15 1.92 4.81 -13.33
N ASP A 16 2.93 4.13 -13.86
CA ASP A 16 2.77 3.08 -14.86
C ASP A 16 1.98 1.89 -14.28
N PHE A 17 2.29 1.50 -13.05
CA PHE A 17 1.56 0.45 -12.34
C PHE A 17 0.07 0.81 -12.19
N HIS A 18 -0.23 2.05 -11.78
CA HIS A 18 -1.60 2.53 -11.68
C HIS A 18 -2.31 2.56 -13.04
N CYS A 19 -1.63 3.00 -14.09
CA CYS A 19 -2.17 3.02 -15.45
C CYS A 19 -2.58 1.63 -15.91
N LEU A 20 -1.80 0.59 -15.58
CA LEU A 20 -2.05 -0.79 -15.97
C LEU A 20 -3.12 -1.49 -15.12
N THR A 21 -3.18 -1.18 -13.82
CA THR A 21 -3.99 -1.95 -12.86
C THR A 21 -5.18 -1.20 -12.28
N GLY A 22 -5.17 0.14 -12.36
CA GLY A 22 -6.13 1.01 -11.67
C GLY A 22 -5.94 1.06 -10.15
N LEU A 23 -4.97 0.32 -9.59
CA LEU A 23 -4.75 0.25 -8.15
C LEU A 23 -3.91 1.42 -7.64
N ARG A 24 -4.28 1.97 -6.48
CA ARG A 24 -3.42 2.89 -5.75
C ARG A 24 -2.31 2.10 -5.06
N SER A 25 -1.09 2.58 -5.21
CA SER A 25 0.07 2.03 -4.54
C SER A 25 0.80 3.10 -3.73
N ALA A 26 1.41 2.69 -2.62
CA ALA A 26 2.20 3.55 -1.75
C ALA A 26 3.49 2.86 -1.34
N VAL A 27 4.52 3.66 -1.12
CA VAL A 27 5.81 3.23 -0.59
C VAL A 27 5.95 3.74 0.83
N PHE A 28 6.32 2.87 1.72
CA PHE A 28 6.61 3.18 3.12
C PHE A 28 8.11 2.95 3.38
N ASP A 29 8.67 3.74 4.26
CA ASP A 29 10.01 3.49 4.76
C ASP A 29 10.06 2.29 5.73
N SER A 30 11.24 1.97 6.25
CA SER A 30 11.43 0.87 7.21
C SER A 30 10.70 1.07 8.55
N TYR A 31 10.24 2.28 8.84
CA TYR A 31 9.45 2.62 10.03
C TYR A 31 7.95 2.55 9.79
N GLY A 32 7.52 2.25 8.56
CA GLY A 32 6.11 2.21 8.18
C GLY A 32 5.50 3.60 8.02
N ILE A 33 6.29 4.59 7.58
CA ILE A 33 5.83 5.94 7.24
C ILE A 33 5.72 6.05 5.74
N GLU A 34 4.57 6.51 5.21
CA GLU A 34 4.35 6.73 3.80
C GLU A 34 5.30 7.82 3.28
N VAL A 35 6.13 7.48 2.30
CA VAL A 35 7.10 8.40 1.68
C VAL A 35 6.71 8.83 0.27
N LEU A 36 5.87 8.02 -0.40
CA LEU A 36 5.40 8.26 -1.75
C LEU A 36 4.14 7.44 -2.01
N ALA A 37 3.18 7.99 -2.78
CA ALA A 37 2.00 7.25 -3.22
C ALA A 37 1.51 7.76 -4.57
N TYR A 38 0.86 6.87 -5.33
CA TYR A 38 0.18 7.25 -6.56
C TYR A 38 -1.12 6.43 -6.75
N PRO A 39 -2.23 7.03 -7.11
CA PRO A 39 -2.49 8.49 -7.04
C PRO A 39 -2.25 9.06 -5.64
N PRO A 40 -1.83 10.35 -5.51
CA PRO A 40 -1.59 10.96 -4.19
C PRO A 40 -2.89 11.11 -3.40
N GLU A 41 -4.03 11.33 -4.07
CA GLU A 41 -5.32 11.47 -3.43
C GLU A 41 -5.88 10.12 -2.98
N LEU A 42 -6.44 10.12 -1.77
CA LEU A 42 -7.18 8.97 -1.27
C LEU A 42 -8.53 8.84 -1.96
N PRO A 43 -9.04 7.62 -2.18
CA PRO A 43 -10.43 7.41 -2.61
C PRO A 43 -11.44 8.06 -1.67
N ALA A 44 -12.62 8.40 -2.19
CA ALA A 44 -13.68 9.06 -1.42
C ALA A 44 -14.04 8.28 -0.15
N TYR A 45 -14.08 6.95 -0.20
CA TYR A 45 -14.33 6.08 0.95
C TYR A 45 -13.32 6.33 2.08
N CYS A 46 -12.02 6.30 1.77
CA CYS A 46 -10.98 6.49 2.78
C CYS A 46 -10.89 7.93 3.28
N ARG A 47 -11.25 8.92 2.44
CA ARG A 47 -11.40 10.31 2.92
C ARG A 47 -12.49 10.44 3.96
N LEU A 48 -13.66 9.77 3.75
CA LEU A 48 -14.74 9.74 4.74
C LEU A 48 -14.30 9.05 6.04
N ILE A 49 -13.62 7.90 5.95
CA ILE A 49 -13.08 7.22 7.14
C ILE A 49 -12.10 8.13 7.90
N ARG A 50 -11.17 8.76 7.19
CA ARG A 50 -10.15 9.64 7.81
C ARG A 50 -10.68 11.02 8.24
N SER A 51 -11.93 11.36 7.90
CA SER A 51 -12.57 12.61 8.38
C SER A 51 -12.92 12.57 9.87
N VAL A 52 -12.99 11.38 10.46
CA VAL A 52 -13.21 11.19 11.90
C VAL A 52 -11.90 10.75 12.58
N PRO A 53 -11.61 11.27 13.81
CA PRO A 53 -10.33 11.00 14.50
C PRO A 53 -10.05 9.50 14.68
N ASP A 54 -11.04 8.73 15.12
CA ASP A 54 -10.90 7.29 15.35
C ASP A 54 -10.64 6.53 14.04
N GLY A 55 -11.26 6.94 12.94
CA GLY A 55 -11.02 6.36 11.62
C GLY A 55 -9.58 6.63 11.14
N LYS A 56 -9.08 7.86 11.31
CA LYS A 56 -7.70 8.22 10.99
C LYS A 56 -6.69 7.41 11.82
N THR A 57 -6.96 7.29 13.12
CA THR A 57 -6.12 6.49 14.04
C THR A 57 -6.15 5.01 13.65
N GLY A 58 -7.33 4.47 13.31
CA GLY A 58 -7.50 3.10 12.86
C GLY A 58 -6.68 2.78 11.61
N CYS A 59 -6.64 3.67 10.60
CA CYS A 59 -5.78 3.52 9.43
C CYS A 59 -4.30 3.39 9.85
N TYR A 60 -3.81 4.33 10.64
CA TYR A 60 -2.41 4.33 11.08
C TYR A 60 -2.04 3.04 11.84
N LEU A 61 -2.86 2.62 12.80
CA LEU A 61 -2.61 1.41 13.59
C LEU A 61 -2.65 0.15 12.73
N CYS A 62 -3.55 0.10 11.74
CA CYS A 62 -3.67 -1.00 10.80
C CYS A 62 -2.40 -1.14 9.94
N ASP A 63 -1.95 -0.03 9.33
CA ASP A 63 -0.73 0.00 8.51
C ASP A 63 0.50 -0.41 9.33
N GLN A 64 0.64 0.12 10.54
CA GLN A 64 1.74 -0.23 11.45
C GLN A 64 1.74 -1.72 11.84
N ALA A 65 0.56 -2.29 12.09
CA ALA A 65 0.44 -3.71 12.41
C ALA A 65 0.83 -4.59 11.21
N ALA A 66 0.42 -4.20 10.01
CA ALA A 66 0.75 -4.90 8.77
C ALA A 66 2.25 -4.83 8.46
N CYS A 67 2.90 -3.66 8.59
CA CYS A 67 4.34 -3.50 8.46
C CYS A 67 5.11 -4.42 9.41
N ARG A 68 4.75 -4.43 10.71
CA ARG A 68 5.38 -5.32 11.70
C ARG A 68 5.21 -6.80 11.34
N LYS A 69 4.04 -7.20 10.86
CA LYS A 69 3.77 -8.58 10.44
C LYS A 69 4.60 -8.95 9.20
N ALA A 70 4.64 -8.08 8.19
CA ALA A 70 5.42 -8.28 6.97
C ALA A 70 6.93 -8.36 7.27
N THR A 71 7.45 -7.53 8.17
CA THR A 71 8.85 -7.59 8.63
C THR A 71 9.19 -8.94 9.26
N ARG A 72 8.33 -9.44 10.16
CA ARG A 72 8.59 -10.72 10.84
C ARG A 72 8.52 -11.92 9.90
N GLN A 73 7.56 -11.91 8.97
CA GLN A 73 7.34 -13.03 8.05
C GLN A 73 8.21 -12.93 6.78
N LYS A 74 8.74 -11.74 6.47
CA LYS A 74 9.47 -11.44 5.24
C LYS A 74 8.69 -11.84 3.97
N GLN A 75 7.37 -11.69 4.00
CA GLN A 75 6.46 -12.11 2.94
C GLN A 75 5.38 -11.07 2.71
N THR A 76 4.76 -11.13 1.53
CA THR A 76 3.55 -10.38 1.19
C THR A 76 2.41 -10.82 2.11
N ILE A 77 1.73 -9.84 2.71
CA ILE A 77 0.57 -10.03 3.58
C ILE A 77 -0.65 -9.41 2.91
N ILE A 78 -1.69 -10.21 2.71
CA ILE A 78 -3.01 -9.74 2.27
C ILE A 78 -3.92 -9.76 3.49
N TYR A 79 -4.58 -8.65 3.77
CA TYR A 79 -5.37 -8.50 4.99
C TYR A 79 -6.55 -7.54 4.80
N PRO A 80 -7.65 -7.72 5.56
CA PRO A 80 -8.67 -6.69 5.64
C PRO A 80 -8.20 -5.54 6.53
N CYS A 81 -8.35 -4.31 6.07
CA CYS A 81 -8.09 -3.15 6.91
C CYS A 81 -9.26 -2.93 7.91
N HIS A 82 -9.06 -2.04 8.89
CA HIS A 82 -10.06 -1.76 9.92
C HIS A 82 -11.39 -1.22 9.36
N ALA A 83 -11.38 -0.68 8.14
CA ALA A 83 -12.57 -0.18 7.45
C ALA A 83 -13.19 -1.20 6.47
N GLY A 84 -12.75 -2.47 6.51
CA GLY A 84 -13.31 -3.58 5.75
C GLY A 84 -12.90 -3.67 4.29
N LEU A 85 -11.87 -2.92 3.87
CA LEU A 85 -11.27 -3.05 2.54
C LEU A 85 -10.08 -4.01 2.58
N ILE A 86 -9.73 -4.55 1.42
CA ILE A 86 -8.53 -5.38 1.29
C ILE A 86 -7.32 -4.51 1.00
N GLU A 87 -6.23 -4.86 1.66
CA GLU A 87 -4.91 -4.27 1.48
C GLU A 87 -3.85 -5.36 1.34
N VAL A 88 -2.80 -5.04 0.62
CA VAL A 88 -1.67 -5.92 0.39
C VAL A 88 -0.40 -5.17 0.73
N ILE A 89 0.35 -5.65 1.71
CA ILE A 89 1.66 -5.09 2.05
C ILE A 89 2.76 -6.08 1.70
N THR A 90 3.77 -5.61 1.00
CA THR A 90 4.92 -6.41 0.59
C THR A 90 6.21 -5.75 1.10
N PRO A 91 7.05 -6.46 1.88
CA PRO A 91 8.32 -5.92 2.31
C PRO A 91 9.30 -5.87 1.13
N VAL A 92 9.95 -4.74 0.93
CA VAL A 92 11.08 -4.59 0.01
C VAL A 92 12.33 -5.04 0.76
N GLN A 93 12.99 -6.07 0.23
CA GLN A 93 14.15 -6.68 0.87
C GLN A 93 15.39 -6.51 0.01
N ILE A 94 16.50 -6.10 0.66
CA ILE A 94 17.83 -6.01 0.07
C ILE A 94 18.79 -6.73 1.00
N ASP A 95 19.54 -7.69 0.47
CA ASP A 95 20.49 -8.50 1.24
C ASP A 95 19.87 -9.08 2.53
N GLY A 96 18.58 -9.47 2.44
CA GLY A 96 17.84 -10.06 3.56
C GLY A 96 17.33 -9.07 4.60
N ALA A 97 17.66 -7.77 4.48
CA ALA A 97 17.11 -6.70 5.32
C ALA A 97 15.86 -6.08 4.69
N VAL A 98 14.84 -5.79 5.51
CA VAL A 98 13.65 -5.05 5.06
C VAL A 98 14.00 -3.56 5.09
N VAL A 99 13.99 -2.93 3.92
CA VAL A 99 14.36 -1.51 3.72
C VAL A 99 13.15 -0.59 3.55
N GLY A 100 11.98 -1.17 3.39
CA GLY A 100 10.70 -0.46 3.25
C GLY A 100 9.58 -1.40 2.87
N PHE A 101 8.43 -0.84 2.51
CA PHE A 101 7.26 -1.62 2.13
C PHE A 101 6.56 -1.00 0.94
N LEU A 102 5.89 -1.85 0.17
CA LEU A 102 4.91 -1.45 -0.83
C LEU A 102 3.52 -1.84 -0.33
N LEU A 103 2.60 -0.90 -0.40
CA LEU A 103 1.20 -1.09 -0.05
C LEU A 103 0.33 -0.92 -1.29
N LEU A 104 -0.47 -1.94 -1.62
CA LEU A 104 -1.64 -1.82 -2.49
C LEU A 104 -2.87 -1.72 -1.59
N SER A 105 -3.70 -0.73 -1.81
CA SER A 105 -4.75 -0.40 -0.86
C SER A 105 -6.07 -0.02 -1.52
N HIS A 106 -7.12 0.04 -0.70
CA HIS A 106 -8.47 0.51 -1.06
C HIS A 106 -9.20 -0.42 -2.02
N ILE A 107 -9.06 -1.73 -1.85
CA ILE A 107 -9.50 -2.75 -2.80
C ILE A 107 -10.72 -3.50 -2.26
N VAL A 108 -11.65 -3.81 -3.16
CA VAL A 108 -12.78 -4.73 -2.96
C VAL A 108 -12.52 -5.96 -3.83
N GLN A 109 -12.75 -7.16 -3.33
CA GLN A 109 -12.51 -8.38 -4.12
C GLN A 109 -13.56 -8.58 -5.23
N GLY A 110 -14.80 -8.18 -4.97
CA GLY A 110 -15.90 -8.28 -5.93
C GLY A 110 -16.46 -9.69 -6.10
N ALA A 111 -16.13 -10.62 -5.20
CA ALA A 111 -16.63 -11.99 -5.26
C ALA A 111 -18.09 -12.10 -4.80
N ASP A 112 -18.46 -11.36 -3.75
CA ASP A 112 -19.81 -11.21 -3.22
C ASP A 112 -20.00 -9.78 -2.70
N GLU A 113 -20.45 -8.90 -3.56
CA GLU A 113 -20.59 -7.47 -3.27
C GLU A 113 -21.47 -7.17 -2.06
N GLN A 114 -22.51 -7.96 -1.84
CA GLN A 114 -23.43 -7.71 -0.72
C GLN A 114 -22.81 -8.10 0.62
N SER A 115 -22.15 -9.23 0.70
CA SER A 115 -21.44 -9.68 1.90
C SER A 115 -20.23 -8.77 2.20
N GLU A 116 -19.47 -8.39 1.18
CA GLU A 116 -18.32 -7.50 1.30
C GLU A 116 -18.74 -6.10 1.79
N TRP A 117 -19.82 -5.52 1.24
CA TRP A 117 -20.38 -4.28 1.73
C TRP A 117 -20.90 -4.39 3.17
N SER A 118 -21.62 -5.47 3.49
CA SER A 118 -22.13 -5.69 4.85
C SER A 118 -20.99 -5.77 5.87
N TYR A 119 -19.88 -6.41 5.50
CA TYR A 119 -18.69 -6.46 6.31
C TYR A 119 -18.06 -5.07 6.52
N ALA A 120 -17.86 -4.32 5.43
CA ALA A 120 -17.31 -2.96 5.49
C ALA A 120 -18.20 -2.02 6.33
N GLN A 121 -19.52 -2.11 6.16
CA GLN A 121 -20.49 -1.35 6.96
C GLN A 121 -20.40 -1.69 8.46
N LYS A 122 -20.23 -2.97 8.80
CA LYS A 122 -20.04 -3.41 10.18
C LYS A 122 -18.75 -2.86 10.77
N CYS A 123 -17.64 -2.92 10.03
CA CYS A 123 -16.35 -2.36 10.43
C CYS A 123 -16.43 -0.86 10.74
N CYS A 124 -17.23 -0.13 9.97
CA CYS A 124 -17.39 1.32 10.10
C CYS A 124 -18.56 1.74 11.03
N SER A 125 -19.25 0.80 11.67
CA SER A 125 -20.50 1.07 12.42
C SER A 125 -20.32 2.03 13.61
N ALA A 126 -19.11 2.10 14.18
CA ALA A 126 -18.77 2.99 15.29
C ALA A 126 -18.42 4.42 14.85
N TYR A 127 -18.21 4.65 13.54
CA TYR A 127 -17.83 5.95 13.03
C TYR A 127 -19.04 6.82 12.76
N ALA A 128 -18.97 8.09 13.15
CA ALA A 128 -20.00 9.08 12.89
C ALA A 128 -19.96 9.55 11.43
N ILE A 129 -20.25 8.64 10.49
CA ILE A 129 -20.20 8.87 9.04
C ILE A 129 -21.58 8.54 8.46
N ASP A 130 -22.05 9.37 7.54
CA ASP A 130 -23.31 9.09 6.81
C ASP A 130 -23.19 7.81 5.99
N LYS A 131 -24.08 6.86 6.25
CA LYS A 131 -24.06 5.52 5.63
C LYS A 131 -24.29 5.57 4.12
N THR A 132 -25.14 6.47 3.64
CA THR A 132 -25.45 6.62 2.22
C THR A 132 -24.24 7.16 1.46
N ALA A 133 -23.57 8.18 2.02
CA ALA A 133 -22.34 8.71 1.47
C ALA A 133 -21.22 7.66 1.47
N LEU A 134 -21.10 6.88 2.55
CA LEU A 134 -20.11 5.81 2.66
C LEU A 134 -20.34 4.71 1.62
N GLN A 135 -21.59 4.27 1.42
CA GLN A 135 -21.95 3.27 0.42
C GLN A 135 -21.69 3.77 -1.01
N LYS A 136 -22.08 5.01 -1.29
CA LYS A 136 -21.79 5.64 -2.60
C LYS A 136 -20.30 5.65 -2.89
N ALA A 137 -19.49 6.01 -1.90
CA ALA A 137 -18.04 6.03 -2.02
C ALA A 137 -17.45 4.61 -2.16
N TYR A 138 -17.97 3.62 -1.42
CA TYR A 138 -17.58 2.22 -1.52
C TYR A 138 -17.78 1.67 -2.94
N ASN A 139 -18.89 2.02 -3.58
CA ASN A 139 -19.20 1.55 -4.94
C ASN A 139 -18.25 2.08 -6.02
N THR A 140 -17.43 3.10 -5.72
CA THR A 140 -16.40 3.63 -6.64
C THR A 140 -15.04 2.94 -6.50
N LEU A 141 -14.87 2.06 -5.51
CA LEU A 141 -13.61 1.39 -5.26
C LEU A 141 -13.28 0.34 -6.34
N PRO A 142 -11.99 0.15 -6.66
CA PRO A 142 -11.58 -0.87 -7.62
C PRO A 142 -11.90 -2.28 -7.10
N ARG A 143 -12.37 -3.12 -7.99
CA ARG A 143 -12.65 -4.53 -7.72
C ARG A 143 -11.57 -5.40 -8.36
N THR A 144 -10.83 -6.12 -7.55
CA THR A 144 -9.70 -6.91 -8.03
C THR A 144 -9.66 -8.28 -7.35
N PRO A 145 -9.75 -9.37 -8.11
CA PRO A 145 -9.70 -10.73 -7.58
C PRO A 145 -8.37 -11.02 -6.85
N TYR A 146 -8.44 -11.86 -5.82
CA TYR A 146 -7.29 -12.20 -4.97
C TYR A 146 -6.04 -12.67 -5.76
N PRO A 147 -6.12 -13.56 -6.77
CA PRO A 147 -4.92 -13.99 -7.51
C PRO A 147 -4.23 -12.82 -8.24
N VAL A 148 -5.02 -11.89 -8.77
CA VAL A 148 -4.50 -10.70 -9.46
C VAL A 148 -3.79 -9.78 -8.47
N LEU A 149 -4.37 -9.59 -7.28
CA LEU A 149 -3.77 -8.77 -6.22
C LEU A 149 -2.40 -9.28 -5.80
N LYS A 150 -2.29 -10.59 -5.56
CA LYS A 150 -1.02 -11.21 -5.16
C LYS A 150 0.03 -11.04 -6.24
N SER A 151 -0.30 -11.34 -7.49
CA SER A 151 0.63 -11.22 -8.62
C SER A 151 1.07 -9.77 -8.85
N ALA A 152 0.13 -8.82 -8.74
CA ALA A 152 0.43 -7.39 -8.87
C ALA A 152 1.39 -6.90 -7.75
N ALA A 153 1.17 -7.34 -6.52
CA ALA A 153 2.03 -7.00 -5.39
C ALA A 153 3.44 -7.58 -5.54
N ASP A 154 3.54 -8.84 -5.93
CA ASP A 154 4.83 -9.51 -6.12
C ASP A 154 5.64 -8.85 -7.27
N LEU A 155 4.98 -8.52 -8.39
CA LEU A 155 5.61 -7.83 -9.52
C LEU A 155 6.11 -6.43 -9.14
N LEU A 156 5.28 -5.65 -8.44
CA LEU A 156 5.65 -4.31 -8.00
C LEU A 156 6.81 -4.34 -7.02
N ALA A 157 6.84 -5.33 -6.12
CA ALA A 157 7.94 -5.51 -5.16
C ALA A 157 9.27 -5.83 -5.84
N LEU A 158 9.25 -6.70 -6.85
CA LEU A 158 10.44 -7.02 -7.64
C LEU A 158 10.98 -5.79 -8.39
N ALA A 159 10.09 -5.02 -9.02
CA ALA A 159 10.47 -3.80 -9.73
C ALA A 159 11.08 -2.75 -8.78
N ALA A 160 10.45 -2.54 -7.61
CA ALA A 160 10.97 -1.59 -6.61
C ALA A 160 12.32 -2.04 -6.02
N ALA A 161 12.51 -3.34 -5.78
CA ALA A 161 13.80 -3.87 -5.32
C ALA A 161 14.90 -3.66 -6.35
N ALA A 162 14.61 -3.87 -7.64
CA ALA A 162 15.56 -3.62 -8.73
C ALA A 162 15.98 -2.15 -8.82
N LEU A 163 15.02 -1.20 -8.69
CA LEU A 163 15.32 0.23 -8.65
C LEU A 163 16.19 0.59 -7.44
N TYR A 164 15.93 0.00 -6.28
CA TYR A 164 16.74 0.23 -5.09
C TYR A 164 18.18 -0.26 -5.26
N GLN A 165 18.38 -1.46 -5.81
CA GLN A 165 19.72 -2.01 -6.05
C GLN A 165 20.53 -1.17 -7.02
N ASN A 166 19.90 -0.66 -8.09
CA ASN A 166 20.54 0.23 -9.03
C ASN A 166 21.05 1.51 -8.35
N CYS A 167 20.26 2.11 -7.44
CA CYS A 167 20.72 3.28 -6.68
C CYS A 167 21.97 2.99 -5.84
N LEU A 168 22.09 1.81 -5.23
CA LEU A 168 23.28 1.43 -4.44
C LEU A 168 24.53 1.26 -5.31
N LEU A 169 24.39 0.69 -6.50
CA LEU A 169 25.52 0.48 -7.42
C LEU A 169 26.08 1.81 -7.93
N TYR A 170 25.24 2.81 -8.19
CA TYR A 170 25.69 4.14 -8.66
C TYR A 170 26.22 5.04 -7.55
N THR A 171 25.92 4.75 -6.28
CA THR A 171 26.41 5.53 -5.12
C THR A 171 27.66 4.94 -4.46
N SER A 172 28.06 3.73 -4.82
CA SER A 172 29.33 3.15 -4.36
C SER A 172 30.49 3.79 -5.11
N PRO A 173 31.56 4.26 -4.41
CA PRO A 173 32.74 4.79 -5.07
C PRO A 173 33.32 3.72 -6.00
N SER A 174 33.68 4.13 -7.23
CA SER A 174 34.33 3.25 -8.16
C SER A 174 35.68 2.78 -7.55
N PRO A 175 36.08 1.50 -7.73
CA PRO A 175 37.40 1.04 -7.31
C PRO A 175 38.57 1.85 -7.92
N ARG A 176 38.30 2.73 -8.88
CA ARG A 176 39.27 3.64 -9.51
C ARG A 176 39.44 4.98 -8.80
N ASP A 177 38.60 5.29 -7.82
CA ASP A 177 38.66 6.55 -7.09
C ASP A 177 39.40 6.43 -5.74
N VAL A 178 40.14 5.33 -5.54
CA VAL A 178 40.90 5.00 -4.31
C VAL A 178 42.40 4.87 -4.61
N GLU A 179 42.93 5.62 -5.59
CA GLU A 179 44.37 5.81 -5.76
C GLU A 179 44.80 7.23 -5.42
#